data_cafc2e11ae2ac063f79647b8042e26c3
#
_entry.id   cafc2e11ae2ac063f79647b8042e26c3
#
_cell.length_a   1.000
_cell.length_b   1.000
_cell.length_c   1.000
_cell.angle_alpha   90.00
_cell.angle_beta   90.00
_cell.angle_gamma   90.00
#
_symmetry.space_group_name_H-M   'P 1'
#
loop_
_entity.id
_entity.type
_entity.pdbx_description
1 polymer ?
#
loop_
_entity_poly.entity_id
_entity_poly.type
_entity_poly.pdbx_seq_one_letter_code
_entity_poly.pdbx_strand_id
1 'polypeptide(L)'
;MQYLDLADLHTIANRAAFDFKQVIDLADDDGFIGAGADLSTATLLNAYRNGVFPWFGANDPICWWCPPVRCIIHPNDFRPAKSLIRTAKKMPWHITTNRAFDSVMSACAAPRTYSDDTWINTQMMHAYTKLHELGVAMSVEVWDNTADEVLVGGLYGVQYGAIFCGESMFHTQKDASKVAFWALMNFAKSCGIRLIDCQLENPHLMSLGATLMPRDEFLTTLAILNHTPTPPLSGSMSTQHLAFIKD
;
A
#
# COMPACT_ATOMS: atom_id res chain seq x y z
N MET A 1 14.52 12.38 -1.11
CA MET A 1 13.04 12.34 -1.12
C MET A 1 12.52 13.70 -0.69
N GLN A 2 11.67 14.33 -1.47
CA GLN A 2 10.99 15.57 -1.12
C GLN A 2 9.59 15.20 -0.64
N TYR A 3 9.28 15.47 0.61
CA TYR A 3 7.92 15.23 1.10
C TYR A 3 7.04 16.42 0.75
N LEU A 4 5.98 16.15 -0.03
CA LEU A 4 4.93 17.11 -0.34
C LEU A 4 3.92 17.14 0.82
N ASP A 5 3.42 18.32 1.13
CA ASP A 5 2.31 18.43 2.06
C ASP A 5 0.97 18.07 1.38
N LEU A 6 -0.08 17.94 2.18
CA LEU A 6 -1.40 17.52 1.68
C LEU A 6 -2.01 18.56 0.72
N ALA A 7 -1.73 19.85 0.89
CA ALA A 7 -2.21 20.91 0.00
C ALA A 7 -1.52 20.82 -1.38
N ASP A 8 -0.22 20.50 -1.40
CA ASP A 8 0.52 20.26 -2.63
C ASP A 8 -0.05 19.04 -3.37
N LEU A 9 -0.35 17.94 -2.66
CA LEU A 9 -0.94 16.74 -3.24
C LEU A 9 -2.30 17.04 -3.88
N HIS A 10 -3.16 17.80 -3.20
CA HIS A 10 -4.44 18.23 -3.77
C HIS A 10 -4.25 19.11 -5.01
N THR A 11 -3.29 20.03 -4.98
CA THR A 11 -2.99 20.92 -6.09
C THR A 11 -2.52 20.14 -7.32
N ILE A 12 -1.65 19.15 -7.14
CA ILE A 12 -1.17 18.29 -8.23
C ILE A 12 -2.32 17.42 -8.76
N ALA A 13 -3.10 16.79 -7.88
CA ALA A 13 -4.24 15.96 -8.26
C ALA A 13 -5.28 16.74 -9.12
N ASN A 14 -5.48 18.02 -8.85
CA ASN A 14 -6.38 18.88 -9.62
C ASN A 14 -5.84 19.23 -11.03
N ARG A 15 -4.57 18.93 -11.35
CA ARG A 15 -4.00 19.12 -12.69
C ARG A 15 -4.13 17.88 -13.57
N ALA A 16 -4.73 16.80 -13.06
CA ALA A 16 -5.00 15.61 -13.86
C ALA A 16 -5.87 15.98 -15.06
N ALA A 17 -5.52 15.43 -16.23
CA ALA A 17 -6.31 15.61 -17.44
C ALA A 17 -7.68 14.92 -17.36
N PHE A 18 -7.84 14.00 -16.40
CA PHE A 18 -9.06 13.24 -16.18
C PHE A 18 -9.42 13.27 -14.69
N ASP A 19 -10.68 13.56 -14.37
CA ASP A 19 -11.18 13.61 -12.99
C ASP A 19 -12.05 12.38 -12.68
N PHE A 20 -11.51 11.46 -11.92
CA PHE A 20 -12.21 10.22 -11.54
C PHE A 20 -13.47 10.44 -10.72
N LYS A 21 -13.59 11.56 -10.03
CA LYS A 21 -14.83 11.92 -9.30
C LYS A 21 -16.06 11.97 -10.20
N GLN A 22 -15.86 12.34 -11.48
CA GLN A 22 -16.97 12.49 -12.43
C GLN A 22 -17.47 11.15 -13.00
N VAL A 23 -16.69 10.09 -12.88
CA VAL A 23 -16.96 8.80 -13.54
C VAL A 23 -17.06 7.63 -12.57
N ILE A 24 -16.82 7.85 -11.29
CA ILE A 24 -16.84 6.76 -10.30
C ILE A 24 -18.20 6.06 -10.22
N ASP A 25 -19.28 6.80 -10.45
CA ASP A 25 -20.65 6.26 -10.47
C ASP A 25 -20.97 5.43 -11.72
N LEU A 26 -20.06 5.43 -12.71
CA LEU A 26 -20.15 4.60 -13.92
C LEU A 26 -19.49 3.23 -13.74
N ALA A 27 -18.87 2.96 -12.59
CA ALA A 27 -18.27 1.65 -12.31
C ALA A 27 -19.31 0.54 -12.45
N ASP A 28 -18.97 -0.51 -13.17
CA ASP A 28 -19.82 -1.68 -13.32
C ASP A 28 -19.92 -2.52 -12.02
N ASP A 29 -20.61 -3.67 -12.11
CA ASP A 29 -20.85 -4.55 -10.96
C ASP A 29 -19.54 -5.12 -10.37
N ASP A 30 -18.47 -5.24 -11.16
CA ASP A 30 -17.15 -5.67 -10.72
C ASP A 30 -16.28 -4.48 -10.26
N GLY A 31 -16.72 -3.26 -10.51
CA GLY A 31 -16.02 -2.02 -10.16
C GLY A 31 -15.08 -1.50 -11.24
N PHE A 32 -15.17 -2.00 -12.48
CA PHE A 32 -14.43 -1.45 -13.61
C PHE A 32 -15.03 -0.11 -14.03
N ILE A 33 -14.17 0.93 -14.07
CA ILE A 33 -14.57 2.30 -14.45
C ILE A 33 -14.32 2.54 -15.95
N GLY A 34 -13.20 2.03 -16.47
CA GLY A 34 -12.82 2.25 -17.84
C GLY A 34 -11.34 2.03 -18.10
N ALA A 35 -10.97 2.16 -19.38
CA ALA A 35 -9.58 2.02 -19.82
C ALA A 35 -9.08 3.31 -20.48
N GLY A 36 -7.78 3.57 -20.36
CA GLY A 36 -7.12 4.78 -20.92
C GLY A 36 -6.55 5.67 -19.83
N ALA A 37 -6.54 6.97 -20.07
CA ALA A 37 -5.77 7.96 -19.29
C ALA A 37 -4.27 7.63 -19.26
N ASP A 38 -3.54 8.13 -18.27
CA ASP A 38 -2.09 7.93 -18.11
C ASP A 38 -1.72 7.62 -16.65
N LEU A 39 -0.47 7.24 -16.41
CA LEU A 39 0.08 7.02 -15.08
C LEU A 39 0.88 8.23 -14.57
N SER A 40 0.56 9.44 -15.03
CA SER A 40 1.20 10.63 -14.50
C SER A 40 0.92 10.79 -13.01
N THR A 41 1.82 11.46 -12.30
CA THR A 41 1.64 11.77 -10.87
C THR A 41 0.27 12.42 -10.60
N ALA A 42 -0.17 13.34 -11.45
CA ALA A 42 -1.45 14.03 -11.29
C ALA A 42 -2.62 13.06 -11.41
N THR A 43 -2.61 12.19 -12.42
CA THR A 43 -3.67 11.19 -12.65
C THR A 43 -3.72 10.18 -11.50
N LEU A 44 -2.57 9.65 -11.05
CA LEU A 44 -2.53 8.72 -9.93
C LEU A 44 -3.02 9.36 -8.63
N LEU A 45 -2.59 10.58 -8.32
CA LEU A 45 -3.06 11.29 -7.12
C LEU A 45 -4.57 11.59 -7.20
N ASN A 46 -5.11 11.94 -8.37
CA ASN A 46 -6.54 12.11 -8.56
C ASN A 46 -7.28 10.78 -8.35
N ALA A 47 -6.76 9.67 -8.88
CA ALA A 47 -7.34 8.35 -8.73
C ALA A 47 -7.40 7.94 -7.24
N TYR A 48 -6.27 7.94 -6.53
CA TYR A 48 -6.21 7.56 -5.10
C TYR A 48 -7.10 8.45 -4.23
N ARG A 49 -7.13 9.74 -4.49
CA ARG A 49 -8.03 10.68 -3.78
C ARG A 49 -9.50 10.32 -3.93
N ASN A 50 -9.89 9.71 -5.05
CA ASN A 50 -11.25 9.29 -5.33
C ASN A 50 -11.50 7.78 -5.14
N GLY A 51 -10.59 7.05 -4.50
CA GLY A 51 -10.75 5.62 -4.21
C GLY A 51 -10.57 4.69 -5.41
N VAL A 52 -10.00 5.22 -6.48
CA VAL A 52 -9.72 4.51 -7.74
C VAL A 52 -8.26 4.08 -7.78
N PHE A 53 -8.00 2.91 -8.35
CA PHE A 53 -6.64 2.41 -8.54
C PHE A 53 -6.47 1.78 -9.92
N PRO A 54 -5.24 1.80 -10.49
CA PRO A 54 -4.93 1.11 -11.73
C PRO A 54 -4.65 -0.37 -11.48
N TRP A 55 -5.23 -1.24 -12.31
CA TRP A 55 -4.91 -2.67 -12.32
C TRP A 55 -5.12 -3.25 -13.71
N PHE A 56 -4.04 -3.68 -14.36
CA PHE A 56 -4.03 -4.14 -15.74
C PHE A 56 -2.79 -5.00 -16.03
N GLY A 57 -2.89 -5.91 -17.00
CA GLY A 57 -1.77 -6.75 -17.45
C GLY A 57 -0.78 -5.99 -18.34
N ALA A 58 0.38 -6.59 -18.60
CA ALA A 58 1.46 -5.97 -19.38
C ALA A 58 1.06 -5.57 -20.81
N ASN A 59 0.11 -6.26 -21.40
CA ASN A 59 -0.37 -6.04 -22.79
C ASN A 59 -1.75 -5.37 -22.82
N ASP A 60 -2.34 -5.06 -21.69
CA ASP A 60 -3.64 -4.43 -21.60
C ASP A 60 -3.51 -2.90 -21.60
N PRO A 61 -4.56 -2.17 -22.02
CA PRO A 61 -4.62 -0.75 -21.75
C PRO A 61 -4.64 -0.50 -20.22
N ILE A 62 -4.30 0.71 -19.79
CA ILE A 62 -4.42 1.10 -18.38
C ILE A 62 -5.89 1.01 -17.99
N CYS A 63 -6.23 0.13 -17.06
CA CYS A 63 -7.57 -0.09 -16.55
C CYS A 63 -7.71 0.45 -15.12
N TRP A 64 -8.83 1.10 -14.84
CA TRP A 64 -9.13 1.77 -13.57
C TRP A 64 -10.30 1.12 -12.86
N TRP A 65 -10.17 0.96 -11.55
CA TRP A 65 -11.09 0.15 -10.74
C TRP A 65 -11.51 0.86 -9.45
N CYS A 66 -12.78 0.69 -9.10
CA CYS A 66 -13.35 1.00 -7.79
C CYS A 66 -14.37 -0.07 -7.40
N PRO A 67 -13.95 -1.18 -6.79
CA PRO A 67 -14.80 -2.33 -6.49
C PRO A 67 -16.01 -1.98 -5.61
N PRO A 68 -17.14 -2.70 -5.75
CA PRO A 68 -18.36 -2.47 -4.96
C PRO A 68 -18.17 -2.78 -3.47
N VAL A 69 -17.19 -3.62 -3.15
CA VAL A 69 -16.79 -3.94 -1.78
C VAL A 69 -15.28 -3.75 -1.64
N ARG A 70 -14.87 -3.00 -0.64
CA ARG A 70 -13.46 -2.68 -0.37
C ARG A 70 -12.93 -3.52 0.78
N CYS A 71 -11.79 -4.17 0.56
CA CYS A 71 -11.05 -4.82 1.62
C CYS A 71 -10.21 -3.79 2.37
N ILE A 72 -10.44 -3.66 3.67
CA ILE A 72 -9.77 -2.65 4.50
C ILE A 72 -9.29 -3.26 5.82
N ILE A 73 -8.36 -2.55 6.49
CA ILE A 73 -8.00 -2.86 7.87
C ILE A 73 -7.75 -1.56 8.64
N HIS A 74 -8.29 -1.46 9.84
CA HIS A 74 -7.94 -0.38 10.75
C HIS A 74 -6.66 -0.76 11.52
N PRO A 75 -5.62 0.08 11.52
CA PRO A 75 -4.37 -0.24 12.21
C PRO A 75 -4.55 -0.64 13.68
N ASN A 76 -5.52 -0.04 14.36
CA ASN A 76 -5.83 -0.34 15.76
C ASN A 76 -6.50 -1.71 15.98
N ASP A 77 -7.09 -2.29 14.95
CA ASP A 77 -7.81 -3.57 15.03
C ASP A 77 -6.92 -4.76 14.63
N PHE A 78 -5.73 -4.49 14.10
CA PHE A 78 -4.80 -5.54 13.75
C PHE A 78 -4.32 -6.32 14.97
N ARG A 79 -4.38 -7.66 14.88
CA ARG A 79 -3.92 -8.57 15.92
C ARG A 79 -3.02 -9.65 15.30
N PRO A 80 -1.72 -9.64 15.60
CA PRO A 80 -0.80 -10.64 15.06
C PRO A 80 -1.11 -12.04 15.62
N ALA A 81 -1.12 -13.05 14.76
CA ALA A 81 -1.27 -14.43 15.18
C ALA A 81 -0.12 -14.85 16.13
N LYS A 82 -0.40 -15.76 17.07
CA LYS A 82 0.61 -16.27 18.02
C LYS A 82 1.85 -16.86 17.35
N SER A 83 1.68 -17.47 16.16
CA SER A 83 2.79 -17.97 15.35
C SER A 83 3.68 -16.84 14.83
N LEU A 84 3.07 -15.74 14.36
CA LEU A 84 3.80 -14.56 13.87
C LEU A 84 4.60 -13.89 14.99
N ILE A 85 3.99 -13.77 16.18
CA ILE A 85 4.69 -13.26 17.38
C ILE A 85 5.92 -14.11 17.71
N ARG A 86 5.80 -15.46 17.62
CA ARG A 86 6.95 -16.35 17.84
C ARG A 86 8.04 -16.17 16.80
N THR A 87 7.68 -16.00 15.51
CA THR A 87 8.62 -15.69 14.45
C THR A 87 9.35 -14.38 14.74
N ALA A 88 8.64 -13.30 15.03
CA ALA A 88 9.22 -11.98 15.31
C ALA A 88 10.20 -12.02 16.50
N LYS A 89 9.89 -12.79 17.56
CA LYS A 89 10.80 -12.95 18.71
C LYS A 89 12.07 -13.74 18.38
N LYS A 90 11.99 -14.68 17.44
CA LYS A 90 13.10 -15.60 17.12
C LYS A 90 14.04 -15.03 16.06
N MET A 91 13.50 -14.31 15.08
CA MET A 91 14.26 -13.86 13.92
C MET A 91 15.03 -12.57 14.23
N PRO A 92 16.32 -12.50 13.85
CA PRO A 92 17.16 -11.32 14.07
C PRO A 92 16.94 -10.28 12.96
N TRP A 93 15.71 -10.09 12.56
CA TRP A 93 15.37 -9.14 11.50
C TRP A 93 15.28 -7.72 12.05
N HIS A 94 15.61 -6.77 11.19
CA HIS A 94 15.24 -5.39 11.44
C HIS A 94 14.36 -4.84 10.32
N ILE A 95 13.63 -3.79 10.62
CA ILE A 95 12.62 -3.21 9.77
C ILE A 95 12.96 -1.76 9.53
N THR A 96 12.85 -1.32 8.29
CA THR A 96 13.01 0.08 7.89
C THR A 96 11.81 0.54 7.06
N THR A 97 11.72 1.83 6.83
CA THR A 97 10.80 2.41 5.85
C THR A 97 11.58 3.22 4.83
N ASN A 98 11.16 3.17 3.57
CA ASN A 98 11.65 4.05 2.50
C ASN A 98 13.15 3.98 2.22
N ARG A 99 13.82 2.91 2.65
CA ARG A 99 15.26 2.72 2.47
C ARG A 99 15.59 2.08 1.12
N ALA A 100 14.73 1.21 0.63
CA ALA A 100 14.97 0.40 -0.57
C ALA A 100 13.69 0.20 -1.39
N PHE A 101 12.96 1.29 -1.66
CA PHE A 101 11.67 1.27 -2.36
C PHE A 101 11.74 0.50 -3.68
N ASP A 102 12.73 0.81 -4.55
CA ASP A 102 12.86 0.16 -5.85
C ASP A 102 13.17 -1.33 -5.73
N SER A 103 13.93 -1.74 -4.70
CA SER A 103 14.19 -3.15 -4.42
C SER A 103 12.95 -3.89 -3.96
N VAL A 104 12.13 -3.27 -3.09
CA VAL A 104 10.84 -3.82 -2.67
C VAL A 104 9.90 -3.97 -3.85
N MET A 105 9.78 -2.93 -4.68
CA MET A 105 8.92 -2.94 -5.86
C MET A 105 9.36 -3.99 -6.87
N SER A 106 10.65 -4.10 -7.15
CA SER A 106 11.22 -5.13 -8.03
C SER A 106 10.97 -6.54 -7.50
N ALA A 107 11.09 -6.76 -6.19
CA ALA A 107 10.80 -8.04 -5.57
C ALA A 107 9.30 -8.38 -5.60
N CYS A 108 8.42 -7.39 -5.49
CA CYS A 108 6.96 -7.56 -5.66
C CYS A 108 6.58 -7.89 -7.11
N ALA A 109 7.32 -7.37 -8.09
CA ALA A 109 7.12 -7.62 -9.51
C ALA A 109 7.70 -8.96 -9.99
N ALA A 110 8.57 -9.62 -9.20
CA ALA A 110 9.17 -10.88 -9.58
C ALA A 110 8.12 -12.00 -9.78
N PRO A 111 8.33 -12.91 -10.74
CA PRO A 111 7.44 -14.06 -10.96
C PRO A 111 7.19 -14.83 -9.67
N ARG A 112 5.95 -15.25 -9.45
CA ARG A 112 5.56 -16.05 -8.28
C ARG A 112 5.47 -17.52 -8.68
N THR A 113 5.68 -18.44 -7.74
CA THR A 113 5.61 -19.89 -8.00
C THR A 113 4.29 -20.37 -8.59
N TYR A 114 3.23 -19.57 -8.50
CA TYR A 114 1.87 -19.88 -8.98
C TYR A 114 1.37 -18.97 -10.10
N SER A 115 2.17 -17.98 -10.56
CA SER A 115 1.84 -17.10 -11.67
C SER A 115 3.11 -16.46 -12.24
N ASP A 116 3.32 -16.64 -13.54
CA ASP A 116 4.39 -15.98 -14.28
C ASP A 116 4.01 -14.53 -14.63
N ASP A 117 2.73 -14.19 -14.59
CA ASP A 117 2.23 -12.84 -14.88
C ASP A 117 2.18 -11.97 -13.63
N THR A 118 2.71 -10.76 -13.78
CA THR A 118 2.59 -9.71 -12.77
C THR A 118 1.93 -8.47 -13.40
N TRP A 119 1.03 -7.84 -12.65
CA TRP A 119 0.45 -6.55 -13.02
C TRP A 119 1.44 -5.38 -12.81
N ILE A 120 2.51 -5.60 -12.04
CA ILE A 120 3.56 -4.60 -11.79
C ILE A 120 4.51 -4.59 -12.98
N ASN A 121 4.11 -3.94 -14.05
CA ASN A 121 4.91 -3.79 -15.27
C ASN A 121 5.86 -2.57 -15.19
N THR A 122 6.71 -2.39 -16.22
CA THR A 122 7.69 -1.30 -16.25
C THR A 122 7.08 0.10 -16.14
N GLN A 123 5.88 0.31 -16.72
CA GLN A 123 5.20 1.60 -16.64
C GLN A 123 4.75 1.90 -15.21
N MET A 124 4.20 0.88 -14.52
CA MET A 124 3.82 0.96 -13.12
C MET A 124 5.05 1.24 -12.24
N MET A 125 6.14 0.50 -12.43
CA MET A 125 7.37 0.70 -11.68
C MET A 125 7.85 2.15 -11.80
N HIS A 126 7.94 2.68 -13.02
CA HIS A 126 8.37 4.06 -13.26
C HIS A 126 7.44 5.10 -12.62
N ALA A 127 6.13 4.89 -12.69
CA ALA A 127 5.14 5.80 -12.14
C ALA A 127 5.20 5.84 -10.60
N TYR A 128 5.34 4.66 -9.95
CA TYR A 128 5.39 4.59 -8.48
C TYR A 128 6.75 5.02 -7.91
N THR A 129 7.86 4.82 -8.64
CA THR A 129 9.15 5.43 -8.27
C THR A 129 9.05 6.96 -8.25
N LYS A 130 8.35 7.58 -9.23
CA LYS A 130 8.09 9.04 -9.18
C LYS A 130 7.25 9.46 -7.99
N LEU A 131 6.21 8.70 -7.64
CA LEU A 131 5.43 8.96 -6.43
C LEU A 131 6.30 8.82 -5.16
N HIS A 132 7.24 7.88 -5.15
CA HIS A 132 8.19 7.72 -4.05
C HIS A 132 9.14 8.90 -3.90
N GLU A 133 9.70 9.41 -5.01
CA GLU A 133 10.55 10.60 -5.01
C GLU A 133 9.86 11.83 -4.41
N LEU A 134 8.54 11.91 -4.56
CA LEU A 134 7.68 12.96 -4.00
C LEU A 134 7.19 12.67 -2.58
N GLY A 135 7.60 11.54 -1.99
CA GLY A 135 7.21 11.16 -0.64
C GLY A 135 5.75 10.70 -0.51
N VAL A 136 5.16 10.19 -1.58
CA VAL A 136 3.77 9.71 -1.65
C VAL A 136 3.71 8.19 -1.62
N ALA A 137 4.50 7.52 -2.46
CA ALA A 137 4.65 6.07 -2.37
C ALA A 137 5.73 5.72 -1.34
N MET A 138 5.41 4.76 -0.48
CA MET A 138 6.20 4.37 0.68
C MET A 138 6.43 2.87 0.69
N SER A 139 7.55 2.44 1.27
CA SER A 139 7.85 1.03 1.49
C SER A 139 8.13 0.71 2.96
N VAL A 140 7.91 -0.55 3.31
CA VAL A 140 8.37 -1.16 4.56
C VAL A 140 9.23 -2.36 4.19
N GLU A 141 10.45 -2.39 4.68
CA GLU A 141 11.44 -3.41 4.40
C GLU A 141 11.72 -4.28 5.63
N VAL A 142 11.90 -5.57 5.42
CA VAL A 142 12.38 -6.52 6.44
C VAL A 142 13.73 -7.07 6.00
N TRP A 143 14.73 -6.85 6.83
CA TRP A 143 16.13 -7.20 6.57
C TRP A 143 16.60 -8.31 7.50
N ASP A 144 17.29 -9.28 6.96
CA ASP A 144 18.02 -10.28 7.74
C ASP A 144 19.46 -9.80 7.97
N ASN A 145 19.83 -9.65 9.24
CA ASN A 145 21.13 -9.12 9.66
C ASN A 145 22.17 -10.20 9.97
N THR A 146 21.92 -11.46 9.58
CA THR A 146 22.80 -12.57 10.02
C THR A 146 24.21 -12.55 9.41
N ALA A 147 24.40 -11.95 8.22
CA ALA A 147 25.71 -11.81 7.58
C ALA A 147 25.82 -10.53 6.74
N ASP A 148 25.10 -10.47 5.62
CA ASP A 148 25.14 -9.37 4.65
C ASP A 148 23.74 -8.80 4.56
N GLU A 149 23.30 -7.92 5.35
CA GLU A 149 22.00 -7.27 5.35
C GLU A 149 21.10 -7.55 4.11
N VAL A 150 20.39 -8.68 4.13
CA VAL A 150 19.61 -9.16 2.98
C VAL A 150 18.15 -8.76 3.12
N LEU A 151 17.56 -8.20 2.07
CA LEU A 151 16.12 -7.88 2.01
C LEU A 151 15.32 -9.19 1.87
N VAL A 152 14.60 -9.58 2.92
CA VAL A 152 13.89 -10.87 2.99
C VAL A 152 12.37 -10.77 2.90
N GLY A 153 11.84 -9.57 2.97
CA GLY A 153 10.42 -9.29 2.79
C GLY A 153 10.15 -7.80 2.80
N GLY A 154 8.97 -7.43 2.38
CA GLY A 154 8.55 -6.03 2.36
C GLY A 154 7.21 -5.85 1.72
N LEU A 155 6.76 -4.62 1.72
CA LEU A 155 5.56 -4.15 1.03
C LEU A 155 5.75 -2.71 0.57
N TYR A 156 4.97 -2.28 -0.39
CA TYR A 156 4.85 -0.86 -0.74
C TYR A 156 3.39 -0.45 -0.90
N GLY A 157 3.16 0.85 -0.89
CA GLY A 157 1.84 1.44 -1.08
C GLY A 157 1.89 2.95 -1.17
N VAL A 158 0.73 3.57 -1.25
CA VAL A 158 0.54 5.02 -1.43
C VAL A 158 -0.13 5.61 -0.19
N GLN A 159 0.47 6.64 0.38
CA GLN A 159 -0.12 7.41 1.47
C GLN A 159 -0.77 8.68 0.92
N TYR A 160 -2.04 8.89 1.24
CA TYR A 160 -2.76 10.13 0.93
C TYR A 160 -3.58 10.58 2.14
N GLY A 161 -3.16 11.66 2.81
CA GLY A 161 -3.76 12.03 4.09
C GLY A 161 -3.62 10.92 5.14
N ALA A 162 -4.72 10.59 5.81
CA ALA A 162 -4.75 9.57 6.86
C ALA A 162 -5.12 8.15 6.37
N ILE A 163 -4.93 7.87 5.08
CA ILE A 163 -5.10 6.54 4.48
C ILE A 163 -3.79 6.06 3.84
N PHE A 164 -3.55 4.76 3.90
CA PHE A 164 -2.49 4.08 3.18
C PHE A 164 -3.08 2.99 2.29
N CYS A 165 -2.89 3.10 0.98
CA CYS A 165 -3.29 2.11 0.00
C CYS A 165 -2.15 1.11 -0.20
N GLY A 166 -2.30 -0.12 0.30
CA GLY A 166 -1.30 -1.18 0.15
C GLY A 166 -1.37 -1.78 -1.24
N GLU A 167 -0.27 -1.72 -1.99
CA GLU A 167 -0.23 -2.17 -3.38
C GLU A 167 0.21 -3.63 -3.53
N SER A 168 1.34 -3.97 -2.97
CA SER A 168 1.85 -5.33 -3.04
C SER A 168 2.82 -5.64 -1.91
N MET A 169 3.05 -6.94 -1.68
CA MET A 169 4.03 -7.43 -0.71
C MET A 169 4.73 -8.68 -1.23
N PHE A 170 5.95 -8.90 -0.77
CA PHE A 170 6.75 -10.06 -1.10
C PHE A 170 7.46 -10.63 0.13
N HIS A 171 7.91 -11.86 0.02
CA HIS A 171 8.83 -12.49 0.97
C HIS A 171 9.70 -13.54 0.30
N THR A 172 10.95 -13.64 0.73
CA THR A 172 11.87 -14.74 0.40
C THR A 172 12.07 -15.67 1.60
N GLN A 173 11.83 -15.16 2.82
CA GLN A 173 11.80 -15.95 4.05
C GLN A 173 10.36 -15.98 4.62
N LYS A 174 9.98 -17.13 5.15
CA LYS A 174 8.64 -17.37 5.71
C LYS A 174 8.26 -16.30 6.72
N ASP A 175 7.03 -15.80 6.61
CA ASP A 175 6.42 -14.77 7.46
C ASP A 175 7.00 -13.34 7.31
N ALA A 176 8.06 -13.11 6.51
CA ALA A 176 8.68 -11.79 6.41
C ALA A 176 7.70 -10.72 5.87
N SER A 177 6.85 -11.04 4.88
CA SER A 177 5.81 -10.10 4.41
C SER A 177 4.76 -9.80 5.49
N LYS A 178 4.40 -10.79 6.33
CA LYS A 178 3.48 -10.58 7.45
C LYS A 178 4.10 -9.71 8.54
N VAL A 179 5.41 -9.84 8.75
CA VAL A 179 6.17 -8.98 9.67
C VAL A 179 6.23 -7.55 9.12
N ALA A 180 6.45 -7.36 7.80
CA ALA A 180 6.37 -6.05 7.16
C ALA A 180 4.97 -5.43 7.35
N PHE A 181 3.90 -6.22 7.18
CA PHE A 181 2.54 -5.76 7.37
C PHE A 181 2.25 -5.40 8.84
N TRP A 182 2.72 -6.18 9.80
CA TRP A 182 2.61 -5.82 11.22
C TRP A 182 3.37 -4.53 11.55
N ALA A 183 4.56 -4.35 10.99
CA ALA A 183 5.32 -3.12 11.15
C ALA A 183 4.58 -1.92 10.53
N LEU A 184 3.98 -2.09 9.33
CA LEU A 184 3.10 -1.07 8.74
C LEU A 184 2.00 -0.63 9.71
N MET A 185 1.32 -1.57 10.39
CA MET A 185 0.29 -1.22 11.36
C MET A 185 0.82 -0.34 12.51
N ASN A 186 2.02 -0.66 13.02
CA ASN A 186 2.62 0.12 14.10
C ASN A 186 3.07 1.51 13.62
N PHE A 187 3.72 1.60 12.46
CA PHE A 187 4.09 2.89 11.87
C PHE A 187 2.85 3.72 11.53
N ALA A 188 1.80 3.09 10.98
CA ALA A 188 0.53 3.75 10.69
C ALA A 188 -0.09 4.38 11.95
N LYS A 189 -0.15 3.64 13.06
CA LYS A 189 -0.61 4.17 14.35
C LYS A 189 0.21 5.39 14.80
N SER A 190 1.53 5.30 14.72
CA SER A 190 2.42 6.39 15.15
C SER A 190 2.33 7.64 14.27
N CYS A 191 2.05 7.47 12.98
CA CYS A 191 1.87 8.57 12.03
C CYS A 191 0.43 9.12 11.98
N GLY A 192 -0.54 8.47 12.63
CA GLY A 192 -1.95 8.88 12.60
C GLY A 192 -2.72 8.42 11.36
N ILE A 193 -2.21 7.44 10.60
CA ILE A 193 -2.94 6.75 9.54
C ILE A 193 -4.06 5.93 10.20
N ARG A 194 -5.28 6.09 9.71
CA ARG A 194 -6.50 5.52 10.31
C ARG A 194 -7.04 4.32 9.55
N LEU A 195 -6.71 4.21 8.26
CA LEU A 195 -7.21 3.17 7.38
C LEU A 195 -6.10 2.66 6.46
N ILE A 196 -6.01 1.34 6.34
CA ILE A 196 -5.24 0.67 5.30
C ILE A 196 -6.24 0.13 4.29
N ASP A 197 -6.16 0.60 3.06
CA ASP A 197 -6.91 0.11 1.93
C ASP A 197 -6.14 -1.04 1.27
N CYS A 198 -6.74 -2.22 1.24
CA CYS A 198 -6.17 -3.42 0.63
C CYS A 198 -6.88 -3.76 -0.70
N GLN A 199 -7.73 -2.89 -1.22
CA GLN A 199 -8.51 -2.95 -2.44
C GLN A 199 -9.44 -4.18 -2.50
N LEU A 200 -8.92 -5.35 -2.86
CA LEU A 200 -9.66 -6.59 -3.05
C LEU A 200 -9.38 -7.60 -1.94
N GLU A 201 -10.41 -8.34 -1.55
CA GLU A 201 -10.24 -9.41 -0.57
C GLU A 201 -9.42 -10.57 -1.13
N ASN A 202 -8.66 -11.19 -0.26
CA ASN A 202 -8.05 -12.48 -0.48
C ASN A 202 -7.84 -13.22 0.85
N PRO A 203 -7.70 -14.56 0.84
CA PRO A 203 -7.55 -15.35 2.09
C PRO A 203 -6.37 -14.90 2.96
N HIS A 204 -5.30 -14.37 2.36
CA HIS A 204 -4.13 -13.89 3.09
C HIS A 204 -4.47 -12.63 3.91
N LEU A 205 -5.08 -11.62 3.29
CA LEU A 205 -5.49 -10.38 3.96
C LEU A 205 -6.53 -10.64 5.05
N MET A 206 -7.53 -11.48 4.75
CA MET A 206 -8.52 -11.88 5.75
C MET A 206 -7.87 -12.56 6.97
N SER A 207 -6.84 -13.38 6.75
CA SER A 207 -6.07 -13.99 7.85
C SER A 207 -5.25 -12.99 8.68
N LEU A 208 -5.03 -11.79 8.16
CA LEU A 208 -4.36 -10.67 8.83
C LEU A 208 -5.35 -9.74 9.57
N GLY A 209 -6.65 -10.02 9.48
CA GLY A 209 -7.70 -9.25 10.16
C GLY A 209 -8.35 -8.17 9.30
N ALA A 210 -8.19 -8.24 7.97
CA ALA A 210 -8.93 -7.35 7.08
C ALA A 210 -10.45 -7.61 7.16
N THR A 211 -11.21 -6.58 6.90
CA THR A 211 -12.68 -6.59 6.86
C THR A 211 -13.17 -6.01 5.55
N LEU A 212 -14.45 -6.20 5.26
CA LEU A 212 -15.08 -5.73 4.04
C LEU A 212 -15.97 -4.52 4.34
N MET A 213 -15.86 -3.50 3.50
CA MET A 213 -16.61 -2.25 3.59
C MET A 213 -17.31 -1.98 2.26
N PRO A 214 -18.61 -1.66 2.23
CA PRO A 214 -19.28 -1.23 1.00
C PRO A 214 -18.59 0.00 0.40
N ARG A 215 -18.57 0.11 -0.95
CA ARG A 215 -17.92 1.21 -1.68
C ARG A 215 -18.39 2.58 -1.21
N ASP A 216 -19.68 2.78 -1.01
CA ASP A 216 -20.22 4.08 -0.62
C ASP A 216 -19.76 4.52 0.78
N GLU A 217 -19.68 3.57 1.72
CA GLU A 217 -19.13 3.79 3.06
C GLU A 217 -17.62 4.09 2.99
N PHE A 218 -16.90 3.34 2.16
CA PHE A 218 -15.47 3.57 1.91
C PHE A 218 -15.21 4.96 1.33
N LEU A 219 -15.96 5.38 0.30
CA LEU A 219 -15.78 6.69 -0.33
C LEU A 219 -16.15 7.85 0.62
N THR A 220 -17.16 7.67 1.45
CA THR A 220 -17.53 8.64 2.50
C THR A 220 -16.38 8.77 3.53
N THR A 221 -15.83 7.65 3.97
CA THR A 221 -14.68 7.61 4.89
C THR A 221 -13.44 8.21 4.26
N LEU A 222 -13.15 7.85 3.01
CA LEU A 222 -12.02 8.35 2.23
C LEU A 222 -12.06 9.88 2.08
N ALA A 223 -13.23 10.45 1.82
CA ALA A 223 -13.40 11.89 1.70
C ALA A 223 -12.97 12.66 2.97
N ILE A 224 -13.15 12.06 4.15
CA ILE A 224 -12.69 12.63 5.43
C ILE A 224 -11.17 12.42 5.58
N LEU A 225 -10.69 11.21 5.32
CA LEU A 225 -9.28 10.83 5.54
C LEU A 225 -8.32 11.55 4.61
N ASN A 226 -8.73 11.80 3.36
CA ASN A 226 -7.96 12.57 2.37
C ASN A 226 -7.71 14.03 2.77
N HIS A 227 -8.50 14.57 3.68
CA HIS A 227 -8.35 15.93 4.21
C HIS A 227 -7.76 15.96 5.64
N THR A 228 -7.36 14.81 6.15
CA THR A 228 -6.73 14.69 7.47
C THR A 228 -5.20 14.64 7.30
N PRO A 229 -4.46 15.71 7.61
CA PRO A 229 -3.00 15.72 7.47
C PRO A 229 -2.35 14.71 8.41
N THR A 230 -1.39 13.98 7.88
CA THR A 230 -0.54 13.05 8.65
C THR A 230 0.91 13.17 8.18
N PRO A 231 1.89 12.99 9.06
CA PRO A 231 3.28 12.88 8.61
C PRO A 231 3.48 11.66 7.71
N PRO A 232 4.48 11.69 6.83
CA PRO A 232 4.83 10.54 6.02
C PRO A 232 5.16 9.32 6.87
N LEU A 233 4.76 8.14 6.40
CA LEU A 233 5.11 6.87 7.03
C LEU A 233 6.62 6.76 7.16
N SER A 234 7.12 6.68 8.38
CA SER A 234 8.55 6.60 8.66
C SER A 234 8.83 5.83 9.93
N GLY A 235 9.97 5.16 9.98
CA GLY A 235 10.42 4.47 11.17
C GLY A 235 11.49 3.41 10.89
N SER A 236 12.07 2.92 11.98
CA SER A 236 12.99 1.79 11.99
C SER A 236 12.87 1.08 13.33
N MET A 237 12.86 -0.25 13.31
CA MET A 237 12.80 -1.05 14.54
C MET A 237 13.32 -2.47 14.32
N SER A 238 13.74 -3.13 15.41
CA SER A 238 13.96 -4.58 15.36
C SER A 238 12.62 -5.33 15.48
N THR A 239 12.54 -6.55 14.92
CA THR A 239 11.35 -7.39 15.07
C THR A 239 11.04 -7.76 16.51
N GLN A 240 12.04 -7.76 17.38
CA GLN A 240 11.85 -7.98 18.81
C GLN A 240 10.99 -6.88 19.44
N HIS A 241 11.14 -5.61 19.01
CA HIS A 241 10.30 -4.52 19.46
C HIS A 241 8.83 -4.71 19.08
N LEU A 242 8.53 -5.21 17.86
CA LEU A 242 7.16 -5.54 17.46
C LEU A 242 6.47 -6.48 18.46
N ALA A 243 7.20 -7.50 18.90
CA ALA A 243 6.67 -8.52 19.80
C ALA A 243 6.42 -8.03 21.24
N PHE A 244 6.94 -6.88 21.62
CA PHE A 244 6.78 -6.27 22.95
C PHE A 244 5.80 -5.08 22.99
N ILE A 245 5.35 -4.59 21.84
CA ILE A 245 4.29 -3.60 21.79
C ILE A 245 2.99 -4.33 22.19
N LYS A 246 2.62 -4.20 23.47
CA LYS A 246 1.30 -4.60 23.95
C LYS A 246 0.34 -3.46 23.66
N ASP A 247 -0.83 -3.80 23.14
CA ASP A 247 -1.94 -2.86 22.98
C ASP A 247 -2.40 -2.28 24.31
#